data_2eae349cdae5fe9525394a1e72d273b8
#
_entry.id   2eae349cdae5fe9525394a1e72d273b8
#
_cell.length_a   1.000
_cell.length_b   1.000
_cell.length_c   1.000
_cell.angle_alpha   90.00
_cell.angle_beta   90.00
_cell.angle_gamma   90.00
#
_symmetry.space_group_name_H-M   'P 1'
#
loop_
_entity.id
_entity.type
_entity.pdbx_description
1 polymer ?
#
loop_
_entity_poly.entity_id
_entity_poly.type
_entity_poly.pdbx_seq_one_letter_code
_entity_poly.pdbx_strand_id
1 'polypeptide(L)'
;MTNKVHLDTDLGGDIDDLCALAMLLRWKDVEITGITTVAEDKGRRKGYVRRILELEKRTDIPVAAGADVSQGFYRYPELGYPDEERYWSEPGAPWPNPPEDALQLLKQSIERHATIIAIGPYTNLYLLDFQYPGILMHAQLFLMGGYIYPIRPGFPNWGNASDWNIQVDVKSARHAIEHSNPTLIPLTVTAETALRRAFLSDLRAAGALGELIARQGEEFAIDEQNEKKYGETCENLPNDIINFLHDPLACAIALGWNDGIEIKELPLIFEERDGWLHERVDASGRPTRVVTSIEGPRFNEFWLNTITADKIM
;
A
#
# COMPACT_ATOMS: atom_id res chain seq x y z
N MET A 1 15.52 -11.21 -15.62
CA MET A 1 14.50 -10.33 -16.28
C MET A 1 14.13 -9.29 -15.26
N THR A 2 14.08 -8.01 -15.65
CA THR A 2 13.70 -6.92 -14.76
C THR A 2 12.19 -6.96 -14.53
N ASN A 3 11.75 -6.95 -13.29
CA ASN A 3 10.34 -6.88 -12.94
C ASN A 3 9.84 -5.44 -13.12
N LYS A 4 8.87 -5.25 -13.99
CA LYS A 4 8.23 -3.93 -14.18
C LYS A 4 7.07 -3.79 -13.23
N VAL A 5 7.03 -2.69 -12.49
CA VAL A 5 5.95 -2.38 -11.55
C VAL A 5 5.44 -0.96 -11.73
N HIS A 6 4.18 -0.75 -11.40
CA HIS A 6 3.56 0.55 -11.21
C HIS A 6 2.95 0.58 -9.81
N LEU A 7 3.23 1.62 -9.05
CA LEU A 7 2.69 1.81 -7.70
C LEU A 7 1.55 2.84 -7.73
N ASP A 8 0.39 2.47 -7.21
CA ASP A 8 -0.73 3.39 -6.93
C ASP A 8 -0.91 3.49 -5.40
N THR A 9 -0.77 4.69 -4.84
CA THR A 9 -0.50 4.91 -3.40
C THR A 9 -1.22 6.14 -2.87
N ASP A 10 -1.64 6.14 -1.62
CA ASP A 10 -2.10 7.35 -0.90
C ASP A 10 -1.07 7.87 0.11
N LEU A 11 0.20 7.73 -0.23
CA LEU A 11 1.37 8.14 0.55
C LEU A 11 1.21 9.53 1.19
N GLY A 12 1.53 9.61 2.47
CA GLY A 12 1.49 10.85 3.26
C GLY A 12 0.42 10.88 4.35
N GLY A 13 -0.30 9.77 4.56
CA GLY A 13 -1.12 9.51 5.73
C GLY A 13 -0.38 8.64 6.72
N ASP A 14 -0.65 7.34 6.66
CA ASP A 14 0.15 6.32 7.32
C ASP A 14 1.58 6.25 6.74
N ILE A 15 2.51 5.68 7.51
CA ILE A 15 3.93 5.61 7.11
C ILE A 15 4.28 4.35 6.31
N ASP A 16 3.36 3.41 6.17
CA ASP A 16 3.65 2.15 5.48
C ASP A 16 3.75 2.31 3.96
N ASP A 17 3.04 3.25 3.34
CA ASP A 17 3.30 3.68 1.96
C ASP A 17 4.75 4.11 1.72
N LEU A 18 5.31 4.90 2.66
CA LEU A 18 6.73 5.30 2.59
C LEU A 18 7.63 4.07 2.68
N CYS A 19 7.32 3.15 3.58
CA CYS A 19 8.05 1.89 3.74
C CYS A 19 7.96 1.02 2.48
N ALA A 20 6.81 1.01 1.80
CA ALA A 20 6.59 0.30 0.54
C ALA A 20 7.40 0.90 -0.60
N LEU A 21 7.31 2.22 -0.81
CA LEU A 21 8.07 2.90 -1.84
C LEU A 21 9.58 2.75 -1.62
N ALA A 22 10.05 2.89 -0.37
CA ALA A 22 11.46 2.71 -0.03
C ALA A 22 11.94 1.30 -0.39
N MET A 23 11.15 0.26 -0.09
CA MET A 23 11.48 -1.11 -0.45
C MET A 23 11.57 -1.30 -1.96
N LEU A 24 10.61 -0.77 -2.74
CA LEU A 24 10.65 -0.84 -4.22
C LEU A 24 11.90 -0.16 -4.79
N LEU A 25 12.32 0.99 -4.24
CA LEU A 25 13.50 1.72 -4.67
C LEU A 25 14.82 0.99 -4.34
N ARG A 26 14.81 0.11 -3.35
CA ARG A 26 15.96 -0.69 -2.92
C ARG A 26 15.94 -2.13 -3.45
N TRP A 27 14.82 -2.58 -4.00
CA TRP A 27 14.69 -3.93 -4.54
C TRP A 27 15.52 -4.10 -5.81
N LYS A 28 16.28 -5.19 -5.88
CA LYS A 28 17.10 -5.52 -7.05
C LYS A 28 16.22 -5.92 -8.23
N ASP A 29 16.63 -5.55 -9.43
CA ASP A 29 15.97 -5.94 -10.69
C ASP A 29 14.50 -5.49 -10.79
N VAL A 30 14.17 -4.32 -10.24
CA VAL A 30 12.87 -3.66 -10.39
C VAL A 30 12.99 -2.42 -11.27
N GLU A 31 12.10 -2.30 -12.25
CA GLU A 31 11.83 -1.09 -13.01
C GLU A 31 10.48 -0.53 -12.56
N ILE A 32 10.49 0.61 -11.88
CA ILE A 32 9.25 1.34 -11.55
C ILE A 32 8.85 2.13 -12.79
N THR A 33 7.79 1.68 -13.48
CA THR A 33 7.33 2.29 -14.73
C THR A 33 6.54 3.57 -14.52
N GLY A 34 6.02 3.77 -13.31
CA GLY A 34 5.30 4.95 -12.88
C GLY A 34 4.81 4.83 -11.45
N ILE A 35 4.53 5.97 -10.85
CA ILE A 35 3.86 6.08 -9.55
C ILE A 35 2.67 7.02 -9.73
N THR A 36 1.49 6.57 -9.34
CA THR A 36 0.29 7.42 -9.26
C THR A 36 -0.14 7.57 -7.81
N THR A 37 -0.63 8.74 -7.47
CA THR A 37 -1.18 8.99 -6.15
C THR A 37 -2.70 9.04 -6.21
N VAL A 38 -3.36 8.70 -5.11
CA VAL A 38 -4.82 8.64 -4.98
C VAL A 38 -5.24 9.31 -3.66
N ALA A 39 -6.52 9.60 -3.50
CA ALA A 39 -7.01 10.40 -2.37
C ALA A 39 -6.20 11.71 -2.24
N GLU A 40 -5.98 12.35 -3.37
CA GLU A 40 -5.11 13.52 -3.49
C GLU A 40 -5.72 14.78 -2.86
N ASP A 41 -4.84 15.70 -2.48
CA ASP A 41 -5.14 17.09 -2.16
C ASP A 41 -4.21 17.98 -2.99
N LYS A 42 -4.66 18.37 -4.17
CA LYS A 42 -3.98 19.32 -5.08
C LYS A 42 -2.51 18.99 -5.36
N GLY A 43 -2.18 17.71 -5.47
CA GLY A 43 -0.82 17.26 -5.76
C GLY A 43 0.10 17.19 -4.54
N ARG A 44 -0.44 17.22 -3.33
CA ARG A 44 0.33 17.14 -2.08
C ARG A 44 1.04 15.80 -1.96
N ARG A 45 0.32 14.68 -2.15
CA ARG A 45 0.90 13.33 -2.10
C ARG A 45 1.96 13.13 -3.18
N LYS A 46 1.71 13.63 -4.40
CA LYS A 46 2.72 13.66 -5.47
C LYS A 46 3.97 14.43 -5.05
N GLY A 47 3.83 15.54 -4.34
CA GLY A 47 4.95 16.29 -3.78
C GLY A 47 5.81 15.45 -2.84
N TYR A 48 5.17 14.69 -1.95
CA TYR A 48 5.87 13.75 -1.05
C TYR A 48 6.60 12.64 -1.81
N VAL A 49 5.95 12.00 -2.77
CA VAL A 49 6.58 10.98 -3.63
C VAL A 49 7.81 11.57 -4.33
N ARG A 50 7.68 12.76 -4.94
CA ARG A 50 8.79 13.43 -5.61
C ARG A 50 9.96 13.70 -4.65
N ARG A 51 9.67 14.14 -3.42
CA ARG A 51 10.71 14.36 -2.41
C ARG A 51 11.47 13.08 -2.06
N ILE A 52 10.78 11.95 -1.93
CA ILE A 52 11.41 10.65 -1.69
C ILE A 52 12.31 10.26 -2.87
N LEU A 53 11.82 10.44 -4.10
CA LEU A 53 12.60 10.13 -5.30
C LEU A 53 13.86 11.02 -5.42
N GLU A 54 13.79 12.27 -4.99
CA GLU A 54 14.96 13.16 -4.92
C GLU A 54 16.03 12.67 -3.94
N LEU A 55 15.61 12.22 -2.74
CA LEU A 55 16.51 11.63 -1.74
C LEU A 55 17.28 10.43 -2.31
N GLU A 56 16.61 9.63 -3.14
CA GLU A 56 17.19 8.43 -3.76
C GLU A 56 17.81 8.68 -5.14
N LYS A 57 17.79 9.93 -5.63
CA LYS A 57 18.28 10.31 -6.97
C LYS A 57 17.59 9.55 -8.10
N ARG A 58 16.30 9.26 -7.91
CA ARG A 58 15.45 8.53 -8.86
C ARG A 58 14.37 9.43 -9.47
N THR A 59 14.75 10.67 -9.81
CA THR A 59 13.86 11.63 -10.48
C THR A 59 13.51 11.25 -11.93
N ASP A 60 14.09 10.17 -12.43
CA ASP A 60 13.76 9.50 -13.70
C ASP A 60 12.40 8.80 -13.68
N ILE A 61 11.88 8.43 -12.50
CA ILE A 61 10.61 7.73 -12.37
C ILE A 61 9.44 8.70 -12.59
N PRO A 62 8.52 8.41 -13.54
CA PRO A 62 7.35 9.23 -13.77
C PRO A 62 6.39 9.21 -12.57
N VAL A 63 5.88 10.39 -12.18
CA VAL A 63 4.90 10.51 -11.10
C VAL A 63 3.74 11.39 -11.54
N ALA A 64 2.51 10.95 -11.32
CA ALA A 64 1.31 11.73 -11.59
C ALA A 64 0.36 11.72 -10.39
N ALA A 65 -0.17 12.91 -10.05
CA ALA A 65 -1.27 13.05 -9.12
C ALA A 65 -2.55 12.51 -9.77
N GLY A 66 -3.21 11.56 -9.13
CA GLY A 66 -4.46 10.98 -9.60
C GLY A 66 -5.68 11.62 -8.95
N ALA A 67 -6.69 10.80 -8.64
CA ALA A 67 -7.98 11.27 -8.17
C ALA A 67 -7.89 11.98 -6.82
N ASP A 68 -8.40 13.22 -6.81
CA ASP A 68 -8.74 13.89 -5.55
C ASP A 68 -9.92 13.19 -4.87
N VAL A 69 -10.08 13.43 -3.57
CA VAL A 69 -11.23 12.94 -2.79
C VAL A 69 -12.56 13.27 -3.46
N SER A 70 -12.67 14.43 -4.13
CA SER A 70 -13.89 14.84 -4.85
C SER A 70 -14.24 14.00 -6.08
N GLN A 71 -13.34 13.18 -6.58
CA GLN A 71 -13.51 12.38 -7.79
C GLN A 71 -13.90 10.93 -7.51
N GLY A 72 -13.83 10.49 -6.24
CA GLY A 72 -14.24 9.17 -5.79
C GLY A 72 -15.57 9.20 -5.02
N PHE A 73 -15.90 8.04 -4.43
CA PHE A 73 -17.09 7.85 -3.59
C PHE A 73 -16.67 7.72 -2.13
N TYR A 74 -15.82 8.64 -1.70
CA TYR A 74 -15.18 8.61 -0.38
C TYR A 74 -16.20 8.76 0.74
N ARG A 75 -16.10 7.88 1.72
CA ARG A 75 -16.89 7.93 2.95
C ARG A 75 -16.62 9.19 3.76
N TYR A 76 -15.39 9.68 3.74
CA TYR A 76 -14.96 10.86 4.45
C TYR A 76 -14.62 11.95 3.44
N PRO A 77 -15.19 13.15 3.59
CA PRO A 77 -14.98 14.25 2.62
C PRO A 77 -13.58 14.88 2.73
N GLU A 78 -12.92 14.68 3.87
CA GLU A 78 -11.58 15.19 4.13
C GLU A 78 -10.74 14.08 4.72
N LEU A 79 -9.57 13.85 4.13
CA LEU A 79 -8.56 12.92 4.63
C LEU A 79 -7.50 13.72 5.36
N GLY A 80 -7.31 13.43 6.64
CA GLY A 80 -6.29 14.08 7.46
C GLY A 80 -4.87 13.77 6.99
N TYR A 81 -3.98 14.71 7.26
CA TYR A 81 -2.54 14.51 7.12
C TYR A 81 -1.88 14.69 8.48
N PRO A 82 -0.81 13.94 8.77
CA PRO A 82 -0.01 14.20 9.95
C PRO A 82 0.68 15.57 9.86
N ASP A 83 1.16 16.05 10.97
CA ASP A 83 1.89 17.32 11.05
C ASP A 83 3.17 17.27 10.18
N GLU A 84 3.16 18.01 9.07
CA GLU A 84 4.28 18.02 8.12
C GLU A 84 5.62 18.43 8.75
N GLU A 85 5.64 19.42 9.64
CA GLU A 85 6.89 19.90 10.25
C GLU A 85 7.54 18.83 11.15
N ARG A 86 6.73 17.97 11.75
CA ARG A 86 7.20 16.86 12.57
C ARG A 86 7.67 15.69 11.71
N TYR A 87 6.85 15.28 10.75
CA TYR A 87 7.08 14.08 9.94
C TYR A 87 8.15 14.28 8.87
N TRP A 88 8.24 15.48 8.31
CA TRP A 88 9.17 15.78 7.24
C TRP A 88 10.20 16.83 7.68
N SER A 89 11.50 16.57 7.45
CA SER A 89 12.53 17.61 7.59
C SER A 89 12.35 18.70 6.53
N GLU A 90 11.97 18.30 5.32
CA GLU A 90 11.68 19.16 4.18
C GLU A 90 10.57 18.49 3.35
N PRO A 91 9.30 18.87 3.54
CA PRO A 91 8.21 18.31 2.76
C PRO A 91 8.33 18.73 1.28
N GLY A 92 7.96 17.83 0.38
CA GLY A 92 7.84 18.17 -1.03
C GLY A 92 6.74 19.20 -1.26
N ALA A 93 6.99 20.23 -2.06
CA ALA A 93 5.95 21.17 -2.44
C ALA A 93 4.82 20.45 -3.21
N PRO A 94 3.54 20.81 -3.01
CA PRO A 94 2.43 20.29 -3.81
C PRO A 94 2.69 20.49 -5.31
N TRP A 95 2.47 19.44 -6.08
CA TRP A 95 2.72 19.45 -7.52
C TRP A 95 1.49 18.94 -8.28
N PRO A 96 0.47 19.76 -8.49
CA PRO A 96 -0.75 19.35 -9.17
C PRO A 96 -0.51 19.05 -10.65
N ASN A 97 -1.35 18.21 -11.21
CA ASN A 97 -1.51 17.97 -12.63
C ASN A 97 -2.96 17.56 -12.92
N PRO A 98 -3.43 17.58 -14.17
CA PRO A 98 -4.72 16.98 -14.50
C PRO A 98 -4.77 15.51 -14.09
N PRO A 99 -5.88 15.03 -13.46
CA PRO A 99 -6.00 13.62 -13.07
C PRO A 99 -5.86 12.63 -14.22
N GLU A 100 -6.18 13.06 -15.44
CA GLU A 100 -6.02 12.30 -16.67
C GLU A 100 -4.57 11.86 -16.89
N ASP A 101 -3.58 12.62 -16.41
CA ASP A 101 -2.17 12.25 -16.51
C ASP A 101 -1.87 10.96 -15.73
N ALA A 102 -2.51 10.77 -14.56
CA ALA A 102 -2.38 9.54 -13.79
C ALA A 102 -3.02 8.35 -14.52
N LEU A 103 -4.20 8.53 -15.09
CA LEU A 103 -4.88 7.49 -15.86
C LEU A 103 -4.08 7.10 -17.11
N GLN A 104 -3.46 8.06 -17.78
CA GLN A 104 -2.56 7.78 -18.90
C GLN A 104 -1.30 7.04 -18.47
N LEU A 105 -0.70 7.42 -17.35
CA LEU A 105 0.49 6.75 -16.82
C LEU A 105 0.20 5.30 -16.40
N LEU A 106 -0.93 5.06 -15.72
CA LEU A 106 -1.43 3.71 -15.39
C LEU A 106 -1.65 2.88 -16.66
N LYS A 107 -2.36 3.43 -17.66
CA LYS A 107 -2.60 2.77 -18.94
C LYS A 107 -1.31 2.37 -19.62
N GLN A 108 -0.35 3.28 -19.72
CA GLN A 108 0.96 3.00 -20.32
C GLN A 108 1.72 1.90 -19.58
N SER A 109 1.62 1.85 -18.25
CA SER A 109 2.23 0.79 -17.46
C SER A 109 1.59 -0.57 -17.73
N ILE A 110 0.26 -0.64 -17.85
CA ILE A 110 -0.46 -1.86 -18.22
C ILE A 110 -0.04 -2.32 -19.62
N GLU A 111 0.02 -1.42 -20.60
CA GLU A 111 0.45 -1.71 -21.98
C GLU A 111 1.92 -2.19 -22.04
N ARG A 112 2.76 -1.77 -21.10
CA ARG A 112 4.14 -2.25 -20.94
C ARG A 112 4.25 -3.55 -20.14
N HIS A 113 3.12 -4.17 -19.80
CA HIS A 113 3.02 -5.38 -18.97
C HIS A 113 3.66 -5.22 -17.60
N ALA A 114 3.52 -4.05 -16.99
CA ALA A 114 3.91 -3.84 -15.60
C ALA A 114 2.88 -4.47 -14.66
N THR A 115 3.35 -5.02 -13.54
CA THR A 115 2.50 -5.37 -12.42
C THR A 115 2.01 -4.10 -11.75
N ILE A 116 0.72 -3.92 -11.63
CA ILE A 116 0.10 -2.80 -10.93
C ILE A 116 -0.11 -3.18 -9.47
N ILE A 117 0.45 -2.41 -8.58
CA ILE A 117 0.36 -2.59 -7.12
C ILE A 117 -0.42 -1.41 -6.57
N ALA A 118 -1.64 -1.62 -6.12
CA ALA A 118 -2.46 -0.59 -5.50
C ALA A 118 -2.48 -0.80 -3.97
N ILE A 119 -1.99 0.21 -3.27
CA ILE A 119 -1.84 0.22 -1.81
C ILE A 119 -2.61 1.38 -1.15
N GLY A 120 -3.34 2.17 -1.94
CA GLY A 120 -4.34 3.14 -1.51
C GLY A 120 -5.74 2.77 -1.98
N PRO A 121 -6.74 3.64 -1.82
CA PRO A 121 -8.10 3.44 -2.35
C PRO A 121 -8.09 3.26 -3.87
N TYR A 122 -8.94 2.38 -4.39
CA TYR A 122 -8.87 1.97 -5.81
C TYR A 122 -9.58 2.93 -6.79
N THR A 123 -9.71 4.19 -6.40
CA THR A 123 -10.39 5.23 -7.20
C THR A 123 -9.75 5.41 -8.58
N ASN A 124 -8.40 5.45 -8.66
CA ASN A 124 -7.71 5.56 -9.94
C ASN A 124 -8.01 4.37 -10.86
N LEU A 125 -8.09 3.16 -10.32
CA LEU A 125 -8.41 1.95 -11.09
C LEU A 125 -9.85 2.00 -11.61
N TYR A 126 -10.80 2.45 -10.78
CA TYR A 126 -12.18 2.65 -11.21
C TYR A 126 -12.28 3.65 -12.35
N LEU A 127 -11.66 4.83 -12.21
CA LEU A 127 -11.69 5.88 -13.23
C LEU A 127 -10.99 5.43 -14.52
N LEU A 128 -9.90 4.68 -14.40
CA LEU A 128 -9.20 4.11 -15.55
C LEU A 128 -10.10 3.17 -16.34
N ASP A 129 -10.77 2.23 -15.65
CA ASP A 129 -11.66 1.27 -16.33
C ASP A 129 -12.92 1.95 -16.88
N PHE A 130 -13.39 3.00 -16.20
CA PHE A 130 -14.49 3.82 -16.71
C PHE A 130 -14.12 4.54 -18.01
N GLN A 131 -12.89 5.05 -18.12
CA GLN A 131 -12.38 5.71 -19.32
C GLN A 131 -11.99 4.73 -20.43
N TYR A 132 -11.46 3.55 -20.07
CA TYR A 132 -11.00 2.50 -20.97
C TYR A 132 -11.63 1.15 -20.57
N PRO A 133 -12.91 0.91 -20.91
CA PRO A 133 -13.66 -0.24 -20.42
C PRO A 133 -12.96 -1.58 -20.68
N GLY A 134 -12.78 -2.37 -19.62
CA GLY A 134 -12.15 -3.68 -19.66
C GLY A 134 -10.62 -3.67 -19.55
N ILE A 135 -9.99 -2.52 -19.39
CA ILE A 135 -8.52 -2.43 -19.30
C ILE A 135 -7.97 -3.20 -18.10
N LEU A 136 -8.69 -3.23 -16.99
CA LEU A 136 -8.28 -3.93 -15.78
C LEU A 136 -8.20 -5.45 -15.96
N MET A 137 -8.93 -6.02 -16.90
CA MET A 137 -8.83 -7.46 -17.23
C MET A 137 -7.49 -7.84 -17.88
N HIS A 138 -6.75 -6.86 -18.38
CA HIS A 138 -5.43 -7.05 -18.98
C HIS A 138 -4.29 -6.72 -18.03
N ALA A 139 -4.60 -6.20 -16.84
CA ALA A 139 -3.62 -5.84 -15.83
C ALA A 139 -3.30 -7.00 -14.88
N GLN A 140 -2.05 -7.18 -14.56
CA GLN A 140 -1.64 -8.00 -13.43
C GLN A 140 -1.75 -7.13 -12.16
N LEU A 141 -2.81 -7.35 -11.37
CA LEU A 141 -3.13 -6.52 -10.21
C LEU A 141 -2.81 -7.22 -8.89
N PHE A 142 -2.16 -6.48 -7.99
CA PHE A 142 -2.01 -6.80 -6.58
C PHE A 142 -2.62 -5.66 -5.78
N LEU A 143 -3.59 -5.99 -4.93
CA LEU A 143 -4.41 -5.03 -4.20
C LEU A 143 -4.24 -5.27 -2.69
N MET A 144 -3.70 -4.26 -1.97
CA MET A 144 -3.69 -4.30 -0.51
C MET A 144 -5.10 -3.95 -0.01
N GLY A 145 -5.78 -4.93 0.55
CA GLY A 145 -7.13 -4.80 1.10
C GLY A 145 -7.91 -6.11 1.06
N GLY A 146 -9.00 -6.13 1.81
CA GLY A 146 -9.92 -7.24 1.99
C GLY A 146 -9.98 -7.74 3.44
N TYR A 147 -11.19 -8.13 3.86
CA TYR A 147 -11.43 -8.75 5.16
C TYR A 147 -12.30 -10.01 4.99
N ILE A 148 -11.66 -11.09 4.53
CA ILE A 148 -12.35 -12.32 4.12
C ILE A 148 -12.61 -13.26 5.30
N TYR A 149 -11.65 -13.32 6.22
CA TYR A 149 -11.71 -14.10 7.44
C TYR A 149 -11.41 -13.22 8.65
N PRO A 150 -11.85 -13.58 9.86
CA PRO A 150 -11.39 -12.91 11.08
C PRO A 150 -9.88 -13.01 11.23
N ILE A 151 -9.27 -11.95 11.75
CA ILE A 151 -7.85 -11.94 12.11
C ILE A 151 -7.61 -13.03 13.18
N ARG A 152 -6.48 -13.71 13.11
CA ARG A 152 -6.14 -14.80 14.03
C ARG A 152 -6.03 -14.30 15.48
N PRO A 153 -6.38 -15.12 16.48
CA PRO A 153 -6.15 -14.79 17.88
C PRO A 153 -4.68 -14.41 18.15
N GLY A 154 -4.47 -13.47 19.05
CA GLY A 154 -3.13 -12.95 19.37
C GLY A 154 -2.65 -11.79 18.49
N PHE A 155 -3.46 -11.38 17.53
CA PHE A 155 -3.31 -10.18 16.69
C PHE A 155 -4.47 -9.20 16.93
N PRO A 156 -4.49 -7.99 16.34
CA PRO A 156 -5.54 -7.01 16.58
C PRO A 156 -6.94 -7.54 16.30
N ASN A 157 -7.89 -7.24 17.19
CA ASN A 157 -9.29 -7.61 17.00
C ASN A 157 -10.01 -6.57 16.11
N TRP A 158 -9.57 -6.46 14.86
CA TRP A 158 -10.19 -5.58 13.88
C TRP A 158 -11.30 -6.30 13.12
N GLY A 159 -12.19 -5.51 12.51
CA GLY A 159 -13.23 -5.96 11.59
C GLY A 159 -13.03 -5.38 10.20
N ASN A 160 -13.95 -5.65 9.28
CA ASN A 160 -13.87 -5.14 7.91
C ASN A 160 -13.87 -3.60 7.83
N ALA A 161 -14.49 -2.91 8.80
CA ALA A 161 -14.47 -1.45 8.87
C ALA A 161 -13.06 -0.86 9.10
N SER A 162 -12.09 -1.67 9.50
CA SER A 162 -10.69 -1.26 9.65
C SER A 162 -9.89 -1.37 8.35
N ASP A 163 -10.46 -1.94 7.29
CA ASP A 163 -9.83 -1.99 5.97
C ASP A 163 -10.01 -0.64 5.27
N TRP A 164 -8.98 0.21 5.36
CA TRP A 164 -9.04 1.56 4.82
C TRP A 164 -9.25 1.58 3.31
N ASN A 165 -8.41 0.89 2.55
CA ASN A 165 -8.36 0.98 1.10
C ASN A 165 -9.66 0.60 0.39
N ILE A 166 -10.36 -0.40 0.94
CA ILE A 166 -11.67 -0.83 0.42
C ILE A 166 -12.79 0.05 0.98
N GLN A 167 -12.77 0.31 2.29
CA GLN A 167 -13.95 0.87 2.94
C GLN A 167 -14.07 2.38 2.79
N VAL A 168 -13.00 3.08 2.46
CA VAL A 168 -13.05 4.53 2.24
C VAL A 168 -13.70 4.89 0.90
N ASP A 169 -13.55 4.05 -0.13
CA ASP A 169 -14.22 4.20 -1.45
C ASP A 169 -14.77 2.85 -1.92
N VAL A 170 -15.84 2.40 -1.26
CA VAL A 170 -16.48 1.08 -1.47
C VAL A 170 -16.85 0.83 -2.93
N LYS A 171 -17.39 1.84 -3.61
CA LYS A 171 -17.85 1.68 -4.99
C LYS A 171 -16.68 1.43 -5.95
N SER A 172 -15.60 2.21 -5.81
CA SER A 172 -14.40 2.02 -6.62
C SER A 172 -13.72 0.69 -6.31
N ALA A 173 -13.66 0.30 -5.03
CA ALA A 173 -13.09 -0.96 -4.59
C ALA A 173 -13.87 -2.16 -5.18
N ARG A 174 -15.18 -2.18 -5.03
CA ARG A 174 -16.02 -3.23 -5.60
C ARG A 174 -15.83 -3.35 -7.11
N HIS A 175 -15.86 -2.21 -7.83
CA HIS A 175 -15.66 -2.20 -9.27
C HIS A 175 -14.28 -2.78 -9.66
N ALA A 176 -13.20 -2.28 -9.05
CA ALA A 176 -11.85 -2.72 -9.37
C ALA A 176 -11.69 -4.23 -9.18
N ILE A 177 -12.25 -4.80 -8.10
CA ILE A 177 -12.16 -6.23 -7.82
C ILE A 177 -13.05 -7.04 -8.78
N GLU A 178 -14.29 -6.63 -9.01
CA GLU A 178 -15.24 -7.37 -9.86
C GLU A 178 -14.88 -7.30 -11.36
N HIS A 179 -14.16 -6.27 -11.82
CA HIS A 179 -13.80 -6.05 -13.23
C HIS A 179 -12.32 -6.34 -13.55
N SER A 180 -11.62 -7.05 -12.66
CA SER A 180 -10.23 -7.49 -12.88
C SER A 180 -10.01 -8.92 -12.38
N ASN A 181 -8.80 -9.44 -12.47
CA ASN A 181 -8.38 -10.72 -11.86
C ASN A 181 -7.26 -10.46 -10.84
N PRO A 182 -7.55 -9.82 -9.69
CA PRO A 182 -6.53 -9.39 -8.77
C PRO A 182 -6.01 -10.54 -7.91
N THR A 183 -4.82 -10.31 -7.33
CA THR A 183 -4.41 -10.97 -6.09
C THR A 183 -4.69 -10.02 -4.94
N LEU A 184 -5.54 -10.42 -4.01
CA LEU A 184 -5.82 -9.66 -2.79
C LEU A 184 -4.82 -10.00 -1.70
N ILE A 185 -4.29 -8.96 -1.06
CA ILE A 185 -3.45 -9.06 0.13
C ILE A 185 -4.26 -8.47 1.30
N PRO A 186 -5.09 -9.29 1.97
CA PRO A 186 -6.09 -8.78 2.88
C PRO A 186 -5.51 -8.28 4.20
N LEU A 187 -6.23 -7.37 4.84
CA LEU A 187 -5.94 -6.85 6.17
C LEU A 187 -5.68 -7.98 7.19
N THR A 188 -6.39 -9.11 7.03
CA THR A 188 -6.30 -10.26 7.92
C THR A 188 -4.92 -10.91 7.98
N VAL A 189 -4.10 -10.76 6.94
CA VAL A 189 -2.73 -11.25 6.94
C VAL A 189 -1.71 -10.13 7.16
N THR A 190 -1.98 -8.93 6.63
CA THR A 190 -1.04 -7.81 6.78
C THR A 190 -0.96 -7.33 8.23
N ALA A 191 -2.00 -7.55 9.04
CA ALA A 191 -2.01 -7.29 10.48
C ALA A 191 -1.00 -8.15 11.28
N GLU A 192 -0.31 -9.08 10.66
CA GLU A 192 0.73 -9.92 11.28
C GLU A 192 2.14 -9.35 11.08
N THR A 193 2.27 -8.25 10.35
CA THR A 193 3.56 -7.58 10.09
C THR A 193 3.83 -6.49 11.12
N ALA A 194 5.09 -6.03 11.23
CA ALA A 194 5.44 -4.95 12.15
C ALA A 194 6.69 -4.18 11.71
N LEU A 195 6.57 -2.86 11.62
CA LEU A 195 7.70 -1.95 11.76
C LEU A 195 8.02 -1.81 13.26
N ARG A 196 9.27 -2.05 13.64
CA ARG A 196 9.68 -2.13 15.04
C ARG A 196 10.58 -0.97 15.44
N ARG A 197 10.48 -0.53 16.69
CA ARG A 197 11.41 0.46 17.27
C ARG A 197 12.86 -0.05 17.20
N ALA A 198 13.07 -1.34 17.38
CA ALA A 198 14.39 -1.96 17.26
C ALA A 198 15.05 -1.74 15.88
N PHE A 199 14.27 -1.50 14.83
CA PHE A 199 14.78 -1.29 13.46
C PHE A 199 15.28 0.14 13.20
N LEU A 200 14.89 1.11 14.03
CA LEU A 200 15.15 2.54 13.76
C LEU A 200 16.65 2.88 13.67
N SER A 201 17.49 2.23 14.47
CA SER A 201 18.94 2.46 14.43
C SER A 201 19.54 2.05 13.09
N ASP A 202 19.14 0.87 12.58
CA ASP A 202 19.64 0.32 11.32
C ASP A 202 19.10 1.12 10.13
N LEU A 203 17.83 1.56 10.21
CA LEU A 203 17.23 2.43 9.21
C LEU A 203 17.99 3.76 9.10
N ARG A 204 18.35 4.40 10.21
CA ARG A 204 19.15 5.64 10.21
C ARG A 204 20.51 5.43 9.53
N ALA A 205 21.14 4.29 9.77
CA ALA A 205 22.42 3.96 9.13
C ALA A 205 22.30 3.74 7.62
N ALA A 206 21.08 3.43 7.11
CA ALA A 206 20.85 3.12 5.70
C ALA A 206 20.76 4.37 4.77
N GLY A 207 21.07 5.58 5.26
CA GLY A 207 21.10 6.81 4.50
C GLY A 207 19.83 7.67 4.61
N ALA A 208 19.69 8.67 3.75
CA ALA A 208 18.68 9.71 3.89
C ALA A 208 17.23 9.21 3.87
N LEU A 209 16.94 8.19 3.06
CA LEU A 209 15.60 7.58 3.02
C LEU A 209 15.32 6.77 4.30
N GLY A 210 16.30 6.02 4.78
CA GLY A 210 16.19 5.30 6.05
C GLY A 210 16.02 6.24 7.24
N GLU A 211 16.74 7.37 7.27
CA GLU A 211 16.56 8.42 8.28
C GLU A 211 15.15 9.02 8.23
N LEU A 212 14.59 9.24 7.03
CA LEU A 212 13.21 9.73 6.89
C LEU A 212 12.20 8.72 7.47
N ILE A 213 12.35 7.43 7.15
CA ILE A 213 11.49 6.38 7.71
C ILE A 213 11.61 6.35 9.25
N ALA A 214 12.83 6.40 9.77
CA ALA A 214 13.06 6.37 11.21
C ALA A 214 12.45 7.58 11.92
N ARG A 215 12.59 8.79 11.34
CA ARG A 215 11.97 10.02 11.85
C ARG A 215 10.43 9.90 11.87
N GLN A 216 9.84 9.54 10.74
CA GLN A 216 8.38 9.38 10.66
C GLN A 216 7.88 8.27 11.60
N GLY A 217 8.64 7.18 11.73
CA GLY A 217 8.33 6.11 12.67
C GLY A 217 8.30 6.58 14.13
N GLU A 218 9.23 7.44 14.55
CA GLU A 218 9.22 8.00 15.91
C GLU A 218 8.01 8.90 16.15
N GLU A 219 7.69 9.78 15.18
CA GLU A 219 6.52 10.66 15.30
C GLU A 219 5.21 9.88 15.27
N PHE A 220 5.11 8.88 14.38
CA PHE A 220 3.95 8.00 14.31
C PHE A 220 3.75 7.18 15.60
N ALA A 221 4.84 6.71 16.20
CA ALA A 221 4.77 6.01 17.50
C ALA A 221 4.21 6.90 18.61
N ILE A 222 4.50 8.21 18.57
CA ILE A 222 3.95 9.19 19.53
C ILE A 222 2.45 9.39 19.29
N ASP A 223 2.06 9.58 18.03
CA ASP A 223 0.68 9.90 17.66
C ASP A 223 -0.24 8.68 17.83
N GLU A 224 0.18 7.52 17.32
CA GLU A 224 -0.65 6.31 17.29
C GLU A 224 -0.52 5.43 18.53
N GLN A 225 0.59 5.46 19.25
CA GLN A 225 0.83 4.66 20.47
C GLN A 225 0.59 3.14 20.25
N ASN A 226 0.98 2.61 19.10
CA ASN A 226 0.75 1.22 18.75
C ASN A 226 1.46 0.21 19.65
N GLU A 227 2.59 0.58 20.27
CA GLU A 227 3.21 -0.22 21.33
C GLU A 227 2.22 -0.52 22.45
N LYS A 228 1.48 0.51 22.90
CA LYS A 228 0.50 0.38 23.97
C LYS A 228 -0.80 -0.28 23.49
N LYS A 229 -1.26 0.10 22.28
CA LYS A 229 -2.51 -0.43 21.73
C LYS A 229 -2.42 -1.91 21.35
N TYR A 230 -1.30 -2.33 20.78
CA TYR A 230 -1.13 -3.66 20.18
C TYR A 230 0.07 -4.41 20.74
N GLY A 231 1.22 -3.77 20.95
CA GLY A 231 2.41 -4.43 21.47
C GLY A 231 2.20 -5.03 22.87
N GLU A 232 1.49 -4.33 23.74
CA GLU A 232 1.18 -4.82 25.10
C GLU A 232 -0.02 -5.76 25.15
N THR A 233 -0.89 -5.79 24.12
CA THR A 233 -2.18 -6.47 24.16
C THR A 233 -2.30 -7.66 23.21
N CYS A 234 -1.45 -7.75 22.19
CA CYS A 234 -1.46 -8.80 21.20
C CYS A 234 -0.26 -9.74 21.37
N GLU A 235 -0.51 -10.96 21.79
CA GLU A 235 0.54 -11.95 22.14
C GLU A 235 1.51 -12.26 21.00
N ASN A 236 1.05 -12.14 19.74
CA ASN A 236 1.83 -12.51 18.55
C ASN A 236 2.49 -11.31 17.84
N LEU A 237 2.33 -10.10 18.38
CA LEU A 237 3.04 -8.91 17.90
C LEU A 237 4.23 -8.57 18.79
N PRO A 238 5.29 -7.95 18.23
CA PRO A 238 6.40 -7.46 19.05
C PRO A 238 5.94 -6.31 19.94
N ASN A 239 6.41 -6.28 21.18
CA ASN A 239 6.04 -5.24 22.15
C ASN A 239 6.46 -3.83 21.70
N ASP A 240 7.46 -3.74 20.81
CA ASP A 240 8.01 -2.48 20.29
C ASP A 240 7.48 -2.12 18.89
N ILE A 241 6.27 -2.59 18.55
CA ILE A 241 5.63 -2.25 17.28
C ILE A 241 5.35 -0.75 17.16
N ILE A 242 5.83 -0.14 16.10
CA ILE A 242 5.53 1.24 15.72
C ILE A 242 4.31 1.28 14.81
N ASN A 243 4.33 0.46 13.77
CA ASN A 243 3.29 0.37 12.75
C ASN A 243 3.24 -1.03 12.15
N PHE A 244 2.21 -1.29 11.38
CA PHE A 244 2.14 -2.47 10.52
C PHE A 244 2.85 -2.17 9.18
N LEU A 245 3.23 -3.23 8.46
CA LEU A 245 3.84 -3.13 7.12
C LEU A 245 2.87 -3.69 6.07
N HIS A 246 1.63 -3.14 6.06
CA HIS A 246 0.57 -3.59 5.16
C HIS A 246 1.00 -3.51 3.70
N ASP A 247 1.40 -2.35 3.27
CA ASP A 247 1.77 -2.00 1.90
C ASP A 247 3.09 -2.59 1.44
N PRO A 248 4.15 -2.60 2.28
CA PRO A 248 5.37 -3.31 1.94
C PRO A 248 5.14 -4.78 1.67
N LEU A 249 4.27 -5.47 2.43
CA LEU A 249 3.94 -6.86 2.18
C LEU A 249 3.29 -7.07 0.83
N ALA A 250 2.34 -6.20 0.45
CA ALA A 250 1.68 -6.27 -0.85
C ALA A 250 2.69 -6.09 -2.00
N CYS A 251 3.61 -5.14 -1.86
CA CYS A 251 4.70 -4.92 -2.82
C CYS A 251 5.64 -6.12 -2.93
N ALA A 252 6.04 -6.71 -1.82
CA ALA A 252 6.94 -7.86 -1.80
C ALA A 252 6.31 -9.08 -2.49
N ILE A 253 5.05 -9.37 -2.21
CA ILE A 253 4.30 -10.48 -2.82
C ILE A 253 4.17 -10.26 -4.33
N ALA A 254 3.89 -9.03 -4.75
CA ALA A 254 3.81 -8.68 -6.18
C ALA A 254 5.15 -8.88 -6.91
N LEU A 255 6.26 -8.74 -6.21
CA LEU A 255 7.62 -8.98 -6.72
C LEU A 255 8.08 -10.44 -6.58
N GLY A 256 7.22 -11.32 -6.06
CA GLY A 256 7.49 -12.75 -5.98
C GLY A 256 8.13 -13.22 -4.67
N TRP A 257 8.17 -12.39 -3.64
CA TRP A 257 8.51 -12.86 -2.29
C TRP A 257 7.44 -13.88 -1.84
N ASN A 258 7.87 -15.07 -1.45
CA ASN A 258 6.97 -16.18 -1.16
C ASN A 258 7.38 -17.01 0.08
N ASP A 259 8.30 -16.52 0.88
CA ASP A 259 8.78 -17.25 2.06
C ASP A 259 7.72 -17.22 3.18
N GLY A 260 7.12 -18.39 3.43
CA GLY A 260 6.06 -18.54 4.42
C GLY A 260 4.70 -17.97 4.01
N ILE A 261 4.44 -17.82 2.69
CA ILE A 261 3.15 -17.33 2.17
C ILE A 261 2.32 -18.50 1.63
N GLU A 262 1.03 -18.45 1.90
CA GLU A 262 0.04 -19.26 1.20
C GLU A 262 -0.91 -18.37 0.40
N ILE A 263 -1.08 -18.69 -0.90
CA ILE A 263 -2.06 -18.04 -1.78
C ILE A 263 -3.05 -19.09 -2.24
N LYS A 264 -4.35 -18.81 -2.05
CA LYS A 264 -5.44 -19.67 -2.50
C LYS A 264 -6.32 -18.94 -3.50
N GLU A 265 -6.92 -19.70 -4.41
CA GLU A 265 -8.06 -19.24 -5.17
C GLU A 265 -9.33 -19.54 -4.38
N LEU A 266 -10.05 -18.49 -4.00
CA LEU A 266 -11.28 -18.56 -3.22
C LEU A 266 -12.46 -18.05 -4.05
N PRO A 267 -13.62 -18.72 -4.02
CA PRO A 267 -14.84 -18.21 -4.62
C PRO A 267 -15.41 -17.11 -3.71
N LEU A 268 -15.23 -15.83 -4.10
CA LEU A 268 -15.69 -14.69 -3.32
C LEU A 268 -16.92 -14.03 -3.91
N ILE A 269 -17.84 -13.65 -3.04
CA ILE A 269 -18.91 -12.69 -3.32
C ILE A 269 -18.66 -11.40 -2.55
N PHE A 270 -19.08 -10.28 -3.14
CA PHE A 270 -18.90 -8.92 -2.62
C PHE A 270 -20.28 -8.32 -2.40
N GLU A 271 -20.63 -8.06 -1.15
CA GLU A 271 -21.95 -7.56 -0.75
C GLU A 271 -21.80 -6.23 -0.01
N GLU A 272 -22.47 -5.19 -0.50
CA GLU A 272 -22.57 -3.93 0.23
C GLU A 272 -23.73 -4.02 1.23
N ARG A 273 -23.43 -3.80 2.52
CA ARG A 273 -24.39 -3.75 3.62
C ARG A 273 -24.11 -2.52 4.48
N ASP A 274 -25.12 -1.70 4.69
CA ASP A 274 -25.00 -0.47 5.48
C ASP A 274 -23.85 0.45 5.03
N GLY A 275 -23.56 0.44 3.72
CA GLY A 275 -22.48 1.20 3.10
C GLY A 275 -21.07 0.61 3.30
N TRP A 276 -20.94 -0.60 3.84
CA TRP A 276 -19.68 -1.33 3.97
C TRP A 276 -19.62 -2.47 2.96
N LEU A 277 -18.48 -2.67 2.33
CA LEU A 277 -18.22 -3.83 1.49
C LEU A 277 -17.84 -5.03 2.38
N HIS A 278 -18.49 -6.16 2.14
CA HIS A 278 -18.20 -7.43 2.81
C HIS A 278 -17.78 -8.46 1.77
N GLU A 279 -16.64 -9.06 1.99
CA GLU A 279 -16.13 -10.18 1.21
C GLU A 279 -16.44 -11.48 1.93
N ARG A 280 -17.03 -12.42 1.22
CA ARG A 280 -17.40 -13.71 1.79
C ARG A 280 -17.10 -14.85 0.83
N VAL A 281 -16.54 -15.93 1.36
CA VAL A 281 -16.39 -17.19 0.61
C VAL A 281 -17.78 -17.81 0.39
N ASP A 282 -18.11 -18.05 -0.86
CA ASP A 282 -19.38 -18.68 -1.27
C ASP A 282 -19.17 -19.48 -2.55
N ALA A 283 -19.77 -20.68 -2.64
CA ALA A 283 -19.61 -21.55 -3.80
C ALA A 283 -20.09 -20.93 -5.13
N SER A 284 -20.99 -19.94 -5.08
CA SER A 284 -21.44 -19.18 -6.24
C SER A 284 -20.54 -18.01 -6.60
N GLY A 285 -19.51 -17.76 -5.77
CA GLY A 285 -18.64 -16.62 -5.89
C GLY A 285 -17.67 -16.73 -7.06
N ARG A 286 -17.04 -15.60 -7.36
CA ARG A 286 -16.00 -15.50 -8.40
C ARG A 286 -14.66 -16.03 -7.87
N PRO A 287 -13.94 -16.89 -8.63
CA PRO A 287 -12.59 -17.28 -8.28
C PRO A 287 -11.68 -16.04 -8.14
N THR A 288 -11.11 -15.86 -6.97
CA THR A 288 -10.25 -14.71 -6.65
C THR A 288 -9.01 -15.23 -5.92
N ARG A 289 -7.83 -14.78 -6.34
CA ARG A 289 -6.58 -15.12 -5.66
C ARG A 289 -6.45 -14.30 -4.38
N VAL A 290 -6.19 -14.97 -3.28
CA VAL A 290 -6.11 -14.37 -1.94
C VAL A 290 -4.90 -14.90 -1.19
N VAL A 291 -4.13 -14.01 -0.59
CA VAL A 291 -3.12 -14.40 0.40
C VAL A 291 -3.85 -14.81 1.68
N THR A 292 -3.68 -16.06 2.10
CA THR A 292 -4.43 -16.63 3.22
C THR A 292 -3.61 -16.83 4.49
N SER A 293 -2.29 -16.85 4.37
CA SER A 293 -1.38 -16.86 5.53
C SER A 293 0.00 -16.30 5.17
N ILE A 294 0.69 -15.80 6.17
CA ILE A 294 2.07 -15.32 6.10
C ILE A 294 2.86 -15.71 7.36
N GLU A 295 4.16 -15.59 7.29
CA GLU A 295 5.10 -15.61 8.42
C GLU A 295 5.55 -14.16 8.69
N GLY A 296 4.75 -13.38 9.43
CA GLY A 296 4.97 -11.95 9.67
C GLY A 296 6.38 -11.60 10.14
N PRO A 297 6.95 -12.26 11.16
CA PRO A 297 8.32 -11.99 11.60
C PRO A 297 9.38 -12.18 10.50
N ARG A 298 9.23 -13.18 9.61
CA ARG A 298 10.15 -13.36 8.47
C ARG A 298 10.04 -12.21 7.48
N PHE A 299 8.82 -11.74 7.24
CA PHE A 299 8.62 -10.58 6.38
C PHE A 299 9.25 -9.32 6.97
N ASN A 300 9.09 -9.07 8.26
CA ASN A 300 9.65 -7.90 8.93
C ASN A 300 11.19 -7.84 8.77
N GLU A 301 11.87 -8.97 9.00
CA GLU A 301 13.32 -9.07 8.79
C GLU A 301 13.73 -8.94 7.32
N PHE A 302 12.94 -9.54 6.41
CA PHE A 302 13.17 -9.41 4.97
C PHE A 302 13.06 -7.94 4.52
N TRP A 303 12.02 -7.22 4.98
CA TRP A 303 11.83 -5.81 4.70
C TRP A 303 13.01 -4.96 5.19
N LEU A 304 13.41 -5.14 6.46
CA LEU A 304 14.55 -4.42 7.04
C LEU A 304 15.82 -4.66 6.24
N ASN A 305 16.13 -5.92 5.95
CA ASN A 305 17.30 -6.29 5.17
C ASN A 305 17.30 -5.67 3.76
N THR A 306 16.12 -5.55 3.14
CA THR A 306 15.99 -4.93 1.82
C THR A 306 16.29 -3.44 1.88
N ILE A 307 15.81 -2.73 2.92
CA ILE A 307 16.05 -1.30 3.09
C ILE A 307 17.51 -1.01 3.45
N THR A 308 18.11 -1.84 4.30
CA THR A 308 19.45 -1.61 4.86
C THR A 308 20.57 -2.22 4.01
N ALA A 309 20.25 -3.03 2.99
CA ALA A 309 21.25 -3.57 2.09
C ALA A 309 22.05 -2.43 1.43
N ASP A 310 23.35 -2.51 1.51
CA ASP A 310 24.24 -1.58 0.81
C ASP A 310 23.89 -1.56 -0.68
N LYS A 311 23.74 -0.36 -1.26
CA LYS A 311 23.72 -0.21 -2.72
C LYS A 311 25.06 -0.71 -3.23
N ILE A 312 25.09 -1.93 -3.74
CA ILE A 312 26.25 -2.39 -4.53
C ILE A 312 26.29 -1.46 -5.76
N MET A 313 27.21 -0.50 -5.69
CA MET A 313 27.50 0.46 -6.78
C MET A 313 27.95 -0.28 -8.04
#